data_404773674514899083681fda4b109314
#
_entry.id   404773674514899083681fda4b109314
#
_cell.length_a   1.000
_cell.length_b   1.000
_cell.length_c   1.000
_cell.angle_alpha   90.00
_cell.angle_beta   90.00
_cell.angle_gamma   90.00
#
_symmetry.space_group_name_H-M   'P 1'
#
loop_
_entity.id
_entity.type
_entity.pdbx_description
1 polymer ?
#
loop_
_entity_poly.entity_id
_entity_poly.type
_entity_poly.pdbx_seq_one_letter_code
_entity_poly.pdbx_strand_id
1 'polypeptide(L)'
;MKTIWLNAHLSPKLADWISKEFDVHCVAVRDLGLREASDIEIFNEAKRQNAVIITKDSDFIDLVLRHDSPPKIILLTMGNTSNAELKTILSKSLSKVLAFLDSREDIVELSSLD
;
A
#
# COMPACT_ATOMS: atom_id res chain seq x y z
N MET A 1 -10.45 -1.48 12.46
CA MET A 1 -10.38 -1.55 11.00
C MET A 1 -8.99 -1.13 10.54
N LYS A 2 -8.40 -1.91 9.66
CA LYS A 2 -7.05 -1.61 9.14
C LYS A 2 -7.10 -0.44 8.16
N THR A 3 -6.12 0.44 8.24
CA THR A 3 -5.99 1.59 7.34
C THR A 3 -4.91 1.30 6.30
N ILE A 4 -5.25 1.50 5.03
CA ILE A 4 -4.34 1.27 3.91
C ILE A 4 -4.31 2.54 3.05
N TRP A 5 -3.12 2.98 2.67
CA TRP A 5 -2.94 4.14 1.81
C TRP A 5 -2.37 3.68 0.46
N LEU A 6 -2.99 4.10 -0.62
CA LEU A 6 -2.45 3.89 -1.97
C LEU A 6 -1.59 5.08 -2.37
N ASN A 7 -0.35 4.81 -2.76
CA ASN A 7 0.55 5.87 -3.20
C ASN A 7 0.01 6.57 -4.45
N ALA A 8 0.54 7.76 -4.75
CA ALA A 8 -0.01 8.68 -5.73
C ALA A 8 -0.15 8.12 -7.15
N HIS A 9 0.64 7.12 -7.48
CA HIS A 9 0.61 6.50 -8.82
C HIS A 9 -0.56 5.53 -9.02
N LEU A 10 -1.24 5.18 -7.94
CA LEU A 10 -2.34 4.22 -8.01
C LEU A 10 -3.68 4.96 -8.01
N SER A 11 -4.64 4.41 -8.76
CA SER A 11 -5.93 5.06 -8.96
C SER A 11 -6.77 5.12 -7.69
N PRO A 12 -7.41 6.28 -7.38
CA PRO A 12 -8.35 6.34 -6.26
C PRO A 12 -9.52 5.37 -6.38
N LYS A 13 -9.89 4.97 -7.60
CA LYS A 13 -10.94 3.97 -7.80
C LYS A 13 -10.54 2.62 -7.23
N LEU A 14 -9.24 2.32 -7.26
CA LEU A 14 -8.73 1.09 -6.68
C LEU A 14 -8.90 1.11 -5.16
N ALA A 15 -8.72 2.28 -4.53
CA ALA A 15 -8.92 2.41 -3.08
C ALA A 15 -10.36 2.10 -2.68
N ASP A 16 -11.34 2.61 -3.42
CA ASP A 16 -12.75 2.32 -3.15
C ASP A 16 -13.04 0.85 -3.27
N TRP A 17 -12.50 0.21 -4.30
CA TRP A 17 -12.69 -1.22 -4.52
C TRP A 17 -12.09 -2.04 -3.36
N ILE A 18 -10.87 -1.72 -2.95
CA ILE A 18 -10.20 -2.42 -1.84
C ILE A 18 -11.01 -2.27 -0.56
N SER A 19 -11.51 -1.08 -0.28
CA SER A 19 -12.29 -0.83 0.95
C SER A 19 -13.52 -1.72 1.00
N LYS A 20 -14.20 -1.89 -0.14
CA LYS A 20 -15.42 -2.68 -0.20
C LYS A 20 -15.14 -4.18 -0.16
N GLU A 21 -14.10 -4.62 -0.87
CA GLU A 21 -13.80 -6.05 -0.99
C GLU A 21 -13.20 -6.64 0.28
N PHE A 22 -12.42 -5.85 1.03
CA PHE A 22 -11.63 -6.38 2.13
C PHE A 22 -12.02 -5.82 3.50
N ASP A 23 -13.08 -5.03 3.56
CA ASP A 23 -13.56 -4.46 4.81
C ASP A 23 -12.43 -3.72 5.56
N VAL A 24 -11.71 -2.88 4.84
CA VAL A 24 -10.65 -2.05 5.37
C VAL A 24 -10.91 -0.60 4.99
N HIS A 25 -10.19 0.32 5.65
CA HIS A 25 -10.26 1.73 5.28
C HIS A 25 -9.10 2.04 4.35
N CYS A 26 -9.34 2.00 3.04
CA CYS A 26 -8.33 2.26 2.03
C CYS A 26 -8.61 3.60 1.35
N VAL A 27 -7.62 4.47 1.33
CA VAL A 27 -7.73 5.78 0.68
C VAL A 27 -6.50 6.02 -0.18
N ALA A 28 -6.66 6.84 -1.21
CA ALA A 28 -5.54 7.26 -2.04
C ALA A 28 -4.84 8.45 -1.40
N VAL A 29 -3.52 8.45 -1.42
CA VAL A 29 -2.71 9.54 -0.85
C VAL A 29 -3.10 10.90 -1.45
N ARG A 30 -3.43 10.93 -2.74
CA ARG A 30 -3.85 12.18 -3.38
C ARG A 30 -5.13 12.75 -2.79
N ASP A 31 -6.00 11.90 -2.27
CA ASP A 31 -7.26 12.35 -1.65
C ASP A 31 -7.05 12.86 -0.22
N LEU A 32 -5.86 12.66 0.33
CA LEU A 32 -5.48 13.16 1.66
C LEU A 32 -4.73 14.48 1.58
N GLY A 33 -4.64 15.07 0.39
CA GLY A 33 -3.88 16.31 0.21
C GLY A 33 -2.38 16.09 0.16
N LEU A 34 -1.93 14.85 -0.05
CA LEU A 34 -0.51 14.49 -0.04
C LEU A 34 0.05 14.18 -1.43
N ARG A 35 -0.67 14.56 -2.48
CA ARG A 35 -0.26 14.25 -3.86
C ARG A 35 1.12 14.80 -4.19
N GLU A 36 1.42 16.03 -3.72
CA GLU A 36 2.69 16.70 -3.99
C GLU A 36 3.70 16.50 -2.85
N ALA A 37 3.35 15.71 -1.84
CA ALA A 37 4.23 15.49 -0.71
C ALA A 37 5.39 14.57 -1.09
N SER A 38 6.52 14.76 -0.44
CA SER A 38 7.67 13.88 -0.62
C SER A 38 7.40 12.51 0.01
N ASP A 39 8.19 11.52 -0.38
CA ASP A 39 8.07 10.17 0.18
C ASP A 39 8.23 10.18 1.70
N ILE A 40 9.18 10.95 2.22
CA ILE A 40 9.39 11.00 3.68
C ILE A 40 8.20 11.65 4.40
N GLU A 41 7.56 12.64 3.79
CA GLU A 41 6.37 13.25 4.36
C GLU A 41 5.21 12.26 4.41
N ILE A 42 5.01 11.52 3.33
CA ILE A 42 3.97 10.48 3.27
C ILE A 42 4.26 9.39 4.30
N PHE A 43 5.53 8.97 4.38
CA PHE A 43 5.97 7.94 5.31
C PHE A 43 5.69 8.36 6.77
N ASN A 44 6.07 9.57 7.14
CA ASN A 44 5.89 10.06 8.51
C ASN A 44 4.41 10.20 8.86
N GLU A 45 3.59 10.66 7.92
CA GLU A 45 2.17 10.78 8.17
C GLU A 45 1.50 9.40 8.30
N ALA A 46 1.92 8.45 7.46
CA ALA A 46 1.43 7.08 7.55
C ALA A 46 1.84 6.43 8.88
N LYS A 47 3.04 6.74 9.35
CA LYS A 47 3.50 6.27 10.67
C LYS A 47 2.58 6.77 11.77
N ARG A 48 2.22 8.05 11.74
CA ARG A 48 1.33 8.66 12.73
C ARG A 48 -0.04 7.99 12.72
N GLN A 49 -0.54 7.65 11.53
CA GLN A 49 -1.87 7.06 11.36
C GLN A 49 -1.85 5.53 11.48
N ASN A 50 -0.69 4.93 11.62
CA ASN A 50 -0.50 3.49 11.61
C ASN A 50 -1.10 2.84 10.35
N ALA A 51 -0.86 3.47 9.19
CA ALA A 51 -1.36 3.00 7.91
C ALA A 51 -0.37 2.05 7.25
N VAL A 52 -0.90 1.14 6.43
CA VAL A 52 -0.08 0.32 5.54
C VAL A 52 -0.03 1.04 4.19
N ILE A 53 1.13 1.14 3.58
CA ILE A 53 1.27 1.81 2.28
C ILE A 53 1.41 0.76 1.17
N ILE A 54 0.57 0.87 0.14
CA ILE A 54 0.71 0.09 -1.09
C ILE A 54 1.34 1.00 -2.14
N THR A 55 2.48 0.61 -2.67
CA THR A 55 3.25 1.46 -3.58
C THR A 55 4.02 0.62 -4.60
N LYS A 56 4.40 1.24 -5.71
CA LYS A 56 5.34 0.66 -6.67
C LYS A 56 6.74 1.25 -6.49
N ASP A 57 6.92 2.18 -5.56
CA ASP A 57 8.16 2.91 -5.35
C ASP A 57 9.01 2.25 -4.26
N SER A 58 10.16 1.70 -4.65
CA SER A 58 11.06 1.03 -3.72
C SER A 58 11.71 1.97 -2.71
N ASP A 59 11.62 3.28 -2.91
CA ASP A 59 12.16 4.25 -1.94
C ASP A 59 11.50 4.10 -0.58
N PHE A 60 10.25 3.64 -0.52
CA PHE A 60 9.57 3.39 0.76
C PHE A 60 10.19 2.23 1.52
N ILE A 61 10.79 1.27 0.82
CA ILE A 61 11.51 0.19 1.48
C ILE A 61 12.73 0.75 2.24
N ASP A 62 13.47 1.66 1.60
CA ASP A 62 14.62 2.29 2.24
C ASP A 62 14.20 3.07 3.48
N LEU A 63 13.05 3.72 3.44
CA LEU A 63 12.54 4.47 4.59
C LEU A 63 12.22 3.55 5.77
N VAL A 64 11.60 2.40 5.51
CA VAL A 64 11.32 1.43 6.59
C VAL A 64 12.61 0.89 7.16
N LEU A 65 13.60 0.58 6.32
CA LEU A 65 14.88 0.05 6.78
C LEU A 65 15.64 1.06 7.63
N ARG A 66 15.47 2.35 7.38
CA ARG A 66 16.15 3.41 8.15
C ARG A 66 15.39 3.83 9.40
N HIS A 67 14.07 3.85 9.33
CA HIS A 67 13.22 4.49 10.35
C HIS A 67 12.28 3.52 11.05
N ASP A 68 12.33 2.26 10.70
CA ASP A 68 11.48 1.19 11.23
C ASP A 68 9.99 1.37 10.90
N SER A 69 9.25 0.28 11.04
CA SER A 69 7.79 0.31 10.92
C SER A 69 7.16 0.80 12.22
N PRO A 70 5.91 1.27 12.27
CA PRO A 70 5.11 1.55 11.11
C PRO A 70 5.64 2.73 10.29
N PRO A 71 5.21 2.91 9.07
CA PRO A 71 4.20 2.13 8.34
C PRO A 71 4.79 0.85 7.79
N LYS A 72 3.93 -0.15 7.58
CA LYS A 72 4.30 -1.36 6.85
C LYS A 72 4.05 -1.13 5.37
N ILE A 73 4.79 -1.84 4.52
CA ILE A 73 4.80 -1.57 3.08
C ILE A 73 4.40 -2.81 2.30
N ILE A 74 3.51 -2.63 1.34
CA ILE A 74 3.24 -3.62 0.29
C ILE A 74 3.80 -3.03 -0.99
N LEU A 75 4.88 -3.63 -1.50
CA LEU A 75 5.52 -3.16 -2.72
C LEU A 75 5.01 -3.97 -3.90
N LEU A 76 4.46 -3.28 -4.89
CA LEU A 76 4.02 -3.90 -6.14
C LEU A 76 5.20 -3.86 -7.11
N THR A 77 5.69 -5.03 -7.51
CA THR A 77 6.89 -5.12 -8.35
C THR A 77 6.59 -5.41 -9.82
N MET A 78 5.30 -5.60 -10.17
CA MET A 78 4.93 -5.77 -11.56
C MET A 78 5.07 -4.44 -12.32
N GLY A 79 5.29 -4.52 -13.62
CA GLY A 79 5.43 -3.34 -14.47
C GLY A 79 4.09 -2.63 -14.70
N ASN A 80 3.89 -2.06 -15.89
CA ASN A 80 2.64 -1.41 -16.23
C ASN A 80 1.49 -2.39 -16.11
N THR A 81 0.52 -2.03 -15.29
CA THR A 81 -0.57 -2.93 -14.93
C THR A 81 -1.86 -2.14 -14.89
N SER A 82 -2.91 -2.67 -15.53
CA SER A 82 -4.22 -2.06 -15.48
C SER A 82 -4.86 -2.24 -14.11
N ASN A 83 -5.87 -1.42 -13.80
CA ASN A 83 -6.64 -1.60 -12.57
C ASN A 83 -7.28 -2.97 -12.52
N ALA A 84 -7.75 -3.50 -13.67
CA ALA A 84 -8.36 -4.83 -13.71
C ALA A 84 -7.37 -5.90 -13.31
N GLU A 85 -6.13 -5.81 -13.81
CA GLU A 85 -5.09 -6.77 -13.44
C GLU A 85 -4.71 -6.66 -11.97
N LEU A 86 -4.59 -5.44 -11.44
CA LEU A 86 -4.31 -5.23 -10.03
C LEU A 86 -5.42 -5.81 -9.16
N LYS A 87 -6.67 -5.64 -9.53
CA LYS A 87 -7.80 -6.22 -8.81
C LYS A 87 -7.70 -7.74 -8.79
N THR A 88 -7.33 -8.35 -9.90
CA THR A 88 -7.17 -9.80 -9.97
C THR A 88 -6.07 -10.27 -9.02
N ILE A 89 -4.93 -9.61 -9.03
CA ILE A 89 -3.81 -9.96 -8.16
C ILE A 89 -4.19 -9.78 -6.69
N LEU A 90 -4.78 -8.64 -6.35
CA LEU A 90 -5.14 -8.33 -4.97
C LEU A 90 -6.26 -9.21 -4.47
N SER A 91 -7.22 -9.59 -5.33
CA SER A 91 -8.30 -10.51 -4.94
C SER A 91 -7.75 -11.83 -4.43
N LYS A 92 -6.65 -12.30 -5.01
CA LYS A 92 -6.06 -13.59 -4.66
C LYS A 92 -5.11 -13.50 -3.48
N SER A 93 -4.53 -12.34 -3.21
CA SER A 93 -3.37 -12.27 -2.32
C SER A 93 -3.49 -11.27 -1.18
N LEU A 94 -4.34 -10.26 -1.27
CA LEU A 94 -4.29 -9.17 -0.28
C LEU A 94 -4.62 -9.64 1.14
N SER A 95 -5.61 -10.50 1.32
CA SER A 95 -5.95 -11.00 2.66
C SER A 95 -4.77 -11.73 3.29
N LYS A 96 -4.07 -12.54 2.50
CA LYS A 96 -2.89 -13.27 2.97
C LYS A 96 -1.75 -12.31 3.32
N VAL A 97 -1.54 -11.29 2.48
CA VAL A 97 -0.51 -10.28 2.72
C VAL A 97 -0.78 -9.51 4.00
N LEU A 98 -2.03 -9.11 4.22
CA LEU A 98 -2.39 -8.40 5.44
C LEU A 98 -2.16 -9.26 6.68
N ALA A 99 -2.42 -10.56 6.57
CA ALA A 99 -2.15 -11.50 7.67
C ALA A 99 -0.63 -11.59 7.96
N PHE A 100 0.21 -11.62 6.93
CA PHE A 100 1.66 -11.60 7.11
C PHE A 100 2.11 -10.32 7.82
N LEU A 101 1.55 -9.17 7.42
CA LEU A 101 1.91 -7.89 8.02
C LEU A 101 1.46 -7.80 9.48
N ASP A 102 0.35 -8.44 9.83
CA ASP A 102 -0.13 -8.47 11.20
C ASP A 102 0.76 -9.35 12.11
N SER A 103 1.54 -10.26 11.52
CA SER A 103 2.46 -11.08 12.29
C SER A 103 3.77 -10.31 12.56
N ARG A 104 4.84 -10.59 11.82
CA ARG A 104 6.14 -9.94 12.06
C ARG A 104 6.72 -9.25 10.85
N GLU A 105 6.10 -9.41 9.69
CA GLU A 105 6.63 -8.85 8.48
C GLU A 105 6.33 -7.36 8.39
N ASP A 106 7.30 -6.56 8.00
CA ASP A 106 7.14 -5.13 7.80
C ASP A 106 7.00 -4.77 6.32
N ILE A 107 7.49 -5.64 5.45
CA ILE A 107 7.52 -5.40 4.01
C ILE A 107 7.12 -6.70 3.31
N VAL A 108 6.15 -6.58 2.38
CA VAL A 108 5.78 -7.71 1.52
C VAL A 108 5.82 -7.22 0.07
N GLU A 109 6.44 -8.00 -0.79
CA GLU A 109 6.44 -7.70 -2.22
C GLU A 109 5.39 -8.56 -2.92
N LEU A 110 4.63 -7.93 -3.82
CA LEU A 110 3.70 -8.63 -4.68
C LEU A 110 4.12 -8.45 -6.13
N SER A 111 4.20 -9.56 -6.85
CA SER A 111 4.47 -9.54 -8.29
C SER A 111 3.33 -10.22 -9.01
N SER A 112 3.29 -10.03 -10.34
CA SER A 112 2.29 -10.74 -11.12
C SER A 112 2.60 -12.24 -11.11
N LEU A 113 1.54 -13.03 -10.99
CA LEU A 113 1.67 -14.48 -11.02
C LEU A 113 1.46 -14.95 -12.45
N ASP A 114 2.47 -15.49 -13.03
CA ASP A 114 2.38 -16.08 -14.37
C ASP A 114 2.15 -17.56 -14.31
#